data_a1a8399d5144f57fcf19181119908e0d
#
_entry.id   a1a8399d5144f57fcf19181119908e0d
#
_cell.length_a   1.000
_cell.length_b   1.000
_cell.length_c   1.000
_cell.angle_alpha   90.00
_cell.angle_beta   90.00
_cell.angle_gamma   90.00
#
_symmetry.space_group_name_H-M   'P 1'
#
loop_
_entity.id
_entity.type
_entity.pdbx_description
1 polymer ?
#
loop_
_entity_poly.entity_id
_entity_poly.type
_entity_poly.pdbx_seq_one_letter_code
_entity_poly.pdbx_strand_id
1 'polypeptide(L)'
;SCGVFQSIFESRISMIDAQCAQSFDDLYTNLLNGHIIVLVDEVDQLMMFDCKGWQMRSISEPQTEQSLYGPKDCFVETIRTNTATLRRRIKDPNLRFDAHVVGTVTQTDVFVAYIEGIANPELVQTVNKRIKSLDIDGLVDSSELMQLIEDHHLTIFPRLTQTERPDK
;
A
#
# COMPACT_ATOMS: atom_id res chain seq x y z
N SER A 1 24.76 21.25 -18.98
CA SER A 1 23.82 20.46 -18.13
C SER A 1 23.92 18.96 -18.32
N CYS A 2 24.22 18.44 -19.49
CA CYS A 2 24.41 17.00 -19.74
C CYS A 2 25.59 16.39 -18.94
N GLY A 3 26.62 17.17 -18.62
CA GLY A 3 27.81 16.70 -17.94
C GLY A 3 27.63 16.35 -16.45
N VAL A 4 26.73 17.04 -15.73
CA VAL A 4 26.44 16.74 -14.30
C VAL A 4 25.64 15.45 -14.21
N PHE A 5 24.68 15.25 -15.09
CA PHE A 5 23.89 14.03 -15.20
C PHE A 5 24.79 12.81 -15.46
N GLN A 6 25.68 12.91 -16.42
CA GLN A 6 26.60 11.83 -16.81
C GLN A 6 27.65 11.55 -15.72
N SER A 7 28.13 12.58 -15.02
CA SER A 7 29.09 12.44 -13.95
C SER A 7 28.50 11.79 -12.68
N ILE A 8 27.23 12.06 -12.36
CA ILE A 8 26.51 11.36 -11.25
C ILE A 8 26.28 9.90 -11.67
N PHE A 9 25.93 9.67 -12.91
CA PHE A 9 25.66 8.35 -13.47
C PHE A 9 26.92 7.45 -13.48
N GLU A 10 28.07 7.98 -13.90
CA GLU A 10 29.31 7.20 -14.07
C GLU A 10 30.13 7.04 -12.79
N SER A 11 30.06 8.02 -11.86
CA SER A 11 31.02 8.06 -10.75
C SER A 11 30.49 7.54 -9.41
N ARG A 12 29.17 7.48 -9.21
CA ARG A 12 28.57 7.20 -7.90
C ARG A 12 27.60 6.03 -7.89
N ILE A 13 27.15 5.55 -9.03
CA ILE A 13 26.09 4.54 -9.13
C ILE A 13 26.55 3.38 -10.01
N SER A 14 27.65 2.73 -9.60
CA SER A 14 28.27 1.63 -10.38
C SER A 14 27.57 0.27 -10.26
N MET A 15 26.42 0.16 -9.63
CA MET A 15 25.78 -1.15 -9.34
C MET A 15 24.32 -1.28 -9.79
N ILE A 16 23.77 -0.33 -10.54
CA ILE A 16 22.32 -0.34 -10.79
C ILE A 16 22.08 -0.06 -12.28
N ASP A 17 21.25 -0.90 -12.92
CA ASP A 17 20.73 -0.66 -14.26
C ASP A 17 19.90 0.63 -14.25
N ALA A 18 20.50 1.69 -14.76
CA ALA A 18 19.84 2.96 -14.88
C ALA A 18 19.21 3.08 -16.25
N GLN A 19 17.95 3.44 -16.30
CA GLN A 19 17.18 3.68 -17.52
C GLN A 19 16.66 5.11 -17.54
N CYS A 20 16.49 5.66 -18.74
CA CYS A 20 15.84 6.96 -18.90
C CYS A 20 14.37 6.75 -19.25
N ALA A 21 13.45 7.41 -18.54
CA ALA A 21 12.05 7.43 -18.92
C ALA A 21 11.83 8.38 -20.09
N GLN A 22 11.00 7.96 -21.02
CA GLN A 22 10.65 8.76 -22.21
C GLN A 22 9.28 9.44 -22.08
N SER A 23 8.45 8.97 -21.15
CA SER A 23 7.12 9.52 -20.89
C SER A 23 6.74 9.49 -19.41
N PHE A 24 5.74 10.29 -19.03
CA PHE A 24 5.19 10.25 -17.67
C PHE A 24 4.49 8.92 -17.36
N ASP A 25 3.89 8.27 -18.34
CA ASP A 25 3.24 6.97 -18.16
C ASP A 25 4.26 5.87 -17.83
N ASP A 26 5.42 5.91 -18.50
CA ASP A 26 6.55 5.01 -18.20
C ASP A 26 7.07 5.26 -16.78
N LEU A 27 7.15 6.53 -16.38
CA LEU A 27 7.56 6.92 -15.02
C LEU A 27 6.61 6.33 -13.98
N TYR A 28 5.30 6.52 -14.13
CA TYR A 28 4.32 5.98 -13.18
C TYR A 28 4.36 4.45 -13.14
N THR A 29 4.45 3.81 -14.28
CA THR A 29 4.53 2.34 -14.36
C THR A 29 5.75 1.80 -13.63
N ASN A 30 6.91 2.41 -13.82
CA ASN A 30 8.15 1.98 -13.18
C ASN A 30 8.16 2.31 -11.67
N LEU A 31 7.63 3.47 -11.27
CA LEU A 31 7.47 3.82 -9.86
C LEU A 31 6.59 2.80 -9.12
N LEU A 32 5.46 2.42 -9.72
CA LEU A 32 4.55 1.42 -9.16
C LEU A 32 5.15 -0.01 -9.18
N ASN A 33 6.11 -0.27 -10.06
CA ASN A 33 6.90 -1.50 -10.06
C ASN A 33 8.01 -1.52 -8.99
N GLY A 34 8.20 -0.41 -8.25
CA GLY A 34 9.18 -0.31 -7.17
C GLY A 34 10.55 0.20 -7.60
N HIS A 35 10.66 0.86 -8.76
CA HIS A 35 11.87 1.56 -9.16
C HIS A 35 12.00 2.88 -8.40
N ILE A 36 13.23 3.29 -8.13
CA ILE A 36 13.52 4.63 -7.62
C ILE A 36 13.65 5.57 -8.80
N ILE A 37 13.00 6.73 -8.71
CA ILE A 37 13.07 7.78 -9.72
C ILE A 37 13.81 8.97 -9.12
N VAL A 38 14.81 9.45 -9.83
CA VAL A 38 15.57 10.64 -9.46
C VAL A 38 15.33 11.72 -10.50
N LEU A 39 14.82 12.85 -10.02
CA LEU A 39 14.60 14.07 -10.76
C LEU A 39 15.73 15.05 -10.41
N VAL A 40 16.34 15.63 -11.41
CA VAL A 40 17.38 16.65 -11.25
C VAL A 40 16.84 17.95 -11.85
N ASP A 41 16.91 19.02 -11.07
CA ASP A 41 16.46 20.33 -11.52
C ASP A 41 17.25 20.80 -12.75
N GLU A 42 16.59 21.45 -13.69
CA GLU A 42 17.14 21.90 -14.97
C GLU A 42 17.60 20.79 -15.94
N VAL A 43 17.21 19.52 -15.70
CA VAL A 43 17.49 18.39 -16.59
C VAL A 43 16.18 17.76 -17.07
N ASP A 44 15.97 17.74 -18.38
CA ASP A 44 14.78 17.17 -19.03
C ASP A 44 14.78 15.62 -19.07
N GLN A 45 15.70 14.98 -18.36
CA GLN A 45 15.83 13.52 -18.31
C GLN A 45 15.59 13.00 -16.92
N LEU A 46 14.88 11.88 -16.82
CA LEU A 46 14.57 11.18 -15.58
C LEU A 46 15.48 9.96 -15.44
N MET A 47 16.06 9.77 -14.26
CA MET A 47 16.80 8.56 -13.95
C MET A 47 15.90 7.59 -13.19
N MET A 48 15.87 6.34 -13.64
CA MET A 48 15.17 5.25 -12.99
C MET A 48 16.18 4.18 -12.57
N PHE A 49 16.05 3.71 -11.33
CA PHE A 49 16.93 2.69 -10.75
C PHE A 49 16.10 1.50 -10.29
N ASP A 50 16.47 0.31 -10.73
CA ASP A 50 15.90 -0.92 -10.20
C ASP A 50 16.54 -1.26 -8.86
N CYS A 51 15.75 -1.18 -7.78
CA CYS A 51 16.17 -1.51 -6.42
C CYS A 51 15.60 -2.85 -5.93
N LYS A 52 15.54 -3.86 -6.80
CA LYS A 52 15.00 -5.20 -6.44
C LYS A 52 15.85 -6.00 -5.42
N GLY A 53 16.87 -5.40 -4.82
CA GLY A 53 17.71 -6.00 -3.79
C GLY A 53 17.09 -6.13 -2.40
N TRP A 54 15.80 -5.99 -2.25
CA TRP A 54 15.12 -6.16 -0.96
C TRP A 54 15.11 -7.63 -0.60
N GLN A 55 15.75 -7.96 0.52
CA GLN A 55 15.52 -9.27 1.14
C GLN A 55 14.02 -9.36 1.45
N MET A 56 13.28 -10.04 0.58
CA MET A 56 11.94 -10.47 0.92
C MET A 56 12.09 -11.45 2.09
N ARG A 57 11.82 -11.00 3.31
CA ARG A 57 11.45 -11.94 4.36
C ARG A 57 10.29 -12.76 3.79
N SER A 58 10.41 -14.07 3.89
CA SER A 58 9.37 -14.99 3.46
C SER A 58 8.02 -14.48 3.99
N ILE A 59 7.15 -14.08 3.07
CA ILE A 59 5.75 -13.82 3.39
C ILE A 59 5.25 -15.16 3.90
N SER A 60 4.82 -15.23 5.16
CA SER A 60 4.28 -16.45 5.75
C SER A 60 3.03 -16.87 4.96
N GLU A 61 2.85 -18.17 4.82
CA GLU A 61 1.62 -18.71 4.24
C GLU A 61 0.44 -18.39 5.18
N PRO A 62 -0.75 -18.07 4.64
CA PRO A 62 -1.93 -17.85 5.47
C PRO A 62 -2.23 -19.11 6.28
N GLN A 63 -2.39 -18.95 7.60
CA GLN A 63 -2.63 -20.07 8.49
C GLN A 63 -4.11 -20.47 8.54
N THR A 64 -5.00 -19.52 8.38
CA THR A 64 -6.46 -19.73 8.52
C THR A 64 -7.15 -19.91 7.18
N GLU A 65 -6.63 -19.35 6.10
CA GLU A 65 -7.24 -19.39 4.75
C GLU A 65 -6.30 -20.00 3.72
N GLN A 66 -5.94 -21.28 3.88
CA GLN A 66 -5.07 -21.98 2.92
C GLN A 66 -5.73 -22.08 1.54
N SER A 67 -5.05 -21.52 0.53
CA SER A 67 -5.46 -21.69 -0.87
C SER A 67 -4.79 -22.92 -1.49
N LEU A 68 -5.59 -23.82 -2.03
CA LEU A 68 -5.06 -24.95 -2.83
C LEU A 68 -4.48 -24.48 -4.17
N TYR A 69 -5.03 -23.41 -4.73
CA TYR A 69 -4.62 -22.81 -6.00
C TYR A 69 -4.59 -21.30 -5.87
N GLY A 70 -3.46 -20.66 -6.22
CA GLY A 70 -3.32 -19.21 -6.26
C GLY A 70 -2.16 -18.66 -5.44
N PRO A 71 -2.03 -17.33 -5.36
CA PRO A 71 -0.99 -16.69 -4.58
C PRO A 71 -1.10 -17.04 -3.10
N LYS A 72 0.03 -17.29 -2.46
CA LYS A 72 0.13 -17.62 -1.04
C LYS A 72 0.46 -16.40 -0.16
N ASP A 73 0.42 -15.20 -0.73
CA ASP A 73 0.70 -13.97 0.01
C ASP A 73 -0.37 -13.74 1.08
N CYS A 74 0.06 -13.37 2.26
CA CYS A 74 -0.76 -13.07 3.42
C CYS A 74 -0.42 -11.69 3.96
N PHE A 75 -1.39 -11.03 4.57
CA PHE A 75 -1.13 -9.85 5.38
C PHE A 75 -0.34 -10.25 6.64
N VAL A 76 0.57 -9.38 7.03
CA VAL A 76 1.42 -9.55 8.21
C VAL A 76 1.14 -8.43 9.22
N GLU A 77 1.71 -8.53 10.43
CA GLU A 77 1.45 -7.56 11.51
C GLU A 77 1.91 -6.13 11.15
N THR A 78 2.90 -6.01 10.25
CA THR A 78 3.44 -4.70 9.86
C THR A 78 2.61 -4.07 8.75
N ILE A 79 1.83 -3.05 9.07
CA ILE A 79 0.92 -2.38 8.13
C ILE A 79 1.63 -1.81 6.89
N ARG A 80 2.89 -1.35 7.02
CA ARG A 80 3.68 -0.88 5.88
C ARG A 80 3.99 -1.99 4.87
N THR A 81 4.23 -3.20 5.34
CA THR A 81 4.42 -4.37 4.48
C THR A 81 3.12 -4.70 3.74
N ASN A 82 1.98 -4.58 4.40
CA ASN A 82 0.67 -4.84 3.83
C ASN A 82 0.32 -3.81 2.74
N THR A 83 0.55 -2.53 2.98
CA THR A 83 0.34 -1.49 1.96
C THR A 83 1.27 -1.65 0.76
N ALA A 84 2.53 -2.03 0.99
CA ALA A 84 3.47 -2.33 -0.09
C ALA A 84 3.03 -3.57 -0.90
N THR A 85 2.47 -4.59 -0.25
CA THR A 85 1.92 -5.77 -0.92
C THR A 85 0.72 -5.41 -1.79
N LEU A 86 -0.19 -4.57 -1.29
CA LEU A 86 -1.32 -4.07 -2.08
C LEU A 86 -0.85 -3.24 -3.28
N ARG A 87 0.12 -2.33 -3.12
CA ARG A 87 0.65 -1.53 -4.24
C ARG A 87 1.33 -2.38 -5.31
N ARG A 88 2.01 -3.47 -4.93
CA ARG A 88 2.63 -4.41 -5.89
C ARG A 88 1.59 -5.17 -6.70
N ARG A 89 0.43 -5.46 -6.12
CA ARG A 89 -0.68 -6.15 -6.79
C ARG A 89 -1.53 -5.19 -7.61
N ILE A 90 -1.89 -4.08 -7.02
CA ILE A 90 -2.74 -3.05 -7.62
C ILE A 90 -1.81 -1.93 -8.09
N LYS A 91 -1.40 -2.00 -9.35
CA LYS A 91 -0.52 -1.03 -10.00
C LYS A 91 -1.33 0.14 -10.56
N ASP A 92 -2.19 0.71 -9.73
CA ASP A 92 -3.03 1.85 -10.09
C ASP A 92 -2.55 3.10 -9.33
N PRO A 93 -2.24 4.20 -10.04
CA PRO A 93 -1.85 5.46 -9.40
C PRO A 93 -2.96 6.05 -8.53
N ASN A 94 -4.23 5.63 -8.73
CA ASN A 94 -5.37 6.08 -7.95
C ASN A 94 -5.61 5.23 -6.67
N LEU A 95 -4.78 4.25 -6.38
CA LEU A 95 -4.84 3.52 -5.11
C LEU A 95 -4.47 4.47 -3.96
N ARG A 96 -5.44 4.73 -3.08
CA ARG A 96 -5.31 5.62 -1.91
C ARG A 96 -5.30 4.82 -0.62
N PHE A 97 -4.63 5.39 0.38
CA PHE A 97 -4.61 4.87 1.74
C PHE A 97 -4.85 6.03 2.70
N ASP A 98 -5.99 6.03 3.37
CA ASP A 98 -6.27 6.99 4.43
C ASP A 98 -5.83 6.40 5.76
N ALA A 99 -4.85 7.03 6.40
CA ALA A 99 -4.27 6.57 7.66
C ALA A 99 -5.02 7.15 8.85
N HIS A 100 -5.32 6.28 9.81
CA HIS A 100 -5.93 6.62 11.10
C HIS A 100 -5.14 5.97 12.23
N VAL A 101 -5.19 6.57 13.39
CA VAL A 101 -4.70 5.98 14.64
C VAL A 101 -5.88 5.85 15.57
N VAL A 102 -6.15 4.65 16.04
CA VAL A 102 -7.31 4.31 16.88
C VAL A 102 -6.84 3.82 18.24
N GLY A 103 -7.55 4.23 19.29
CA GLY A 103 -7.24 3.91 20.67
C GLY A 103 -6.30 4.93 21.33
N THR A 104 -6.71 5.42 22.50
CA THR A 104 -5.92 6.42 23.27
C THR A 104 -4.65 5.81 23.86
N VAL A 105 -4.72 4.52 24.22
CA VAL A 105 -3.62 3.77 24.85
C VAL A 105 -2.85 2.94 23.84
N THR A 106 -3.54 2.16 22.97
CA THR A 106 -2.86 1.25 22.03
C THR A 106 -2.32 1.95 20.79
N GLN A 107 -2.91 3.09 20.40
CA GLN A 107 -2.51 3.86 19.21
C GLN A 107 -2.32 2.98 17.98
N THR A 108 -3.33 2.15 17.69
CA THR A 108 -3.28 1.17 16.61
C THR A 108 -3.46 1.84 15.25
N ASP A 109 -2.51 1.61 14.35
CA ASP A 109 -2.59 2.09 12.97
C ASP A 109 -3.66 1.34 12.19
N VAL A 110 -4.58 2.08 11.58
CA VAL A 110 -5.65 1.57 10.72
C VAL A 110 -5.61 2.30 9.39
N PHE A 111 -5.61 1.56 8.28
CA PHE A 111 -5.60 2.14 6.94
C PHE A 111 -6.86 1.76 6.18
N VAL A 112 -7.53 2.76 5.61
CA VAL A 112 -8.62 2.55 4.66
C VAL A 112 -8.03 2.61 3.25
N ALA A 113 -8.05 1.47 2.55
CA ALA A 113 -7.54 1.36 1.19
C ALA A 113 -8.69 1.38 0.18
N TYR A 114 -8.58 2.18 -0.86
CA TYR A 114 -9.57 2.26 -1.93
C TYR A 114 -8.95 2.77 -3.23
N ILE A 115 -9.64 2.57 -4.36
CA ILE A 115 -9.25 3.15 -5.65
C ILE A 115 -10.13 4.36 -5.92
N GLU A 116 -9.51 5.54 -6.00
CA GLU A 116 -10.18 6.80 -6.32
C GLU A 116 -10.78 6.72 -7.73
N GLY A 117 -12.03 7.17 -7.87
CA GLY A 117 -12.78 7.06 -9.12
C GLY A 117 -13.54 5.73 -9.32
N ILE A 118 -13.25 4.69 -8.53
CA ILE A 118 -14.00 3.42 -8.52
C ILE A 118 -14.83 3.30 -7.25
N ALA A 119 -14.23 3.56 -6.09
CA ALA A 119 -14.93 3.49 -4.83
C ALA A 119 -15.98 4.61 -4.71
N ASN A 120 -17.14 4.28 -4.15
CA ASN A 120 -18.16 5.28 -3.86
C ASN A 120 -17.62 6.28 -2.81
N PRO A 121 -17.50 7.59 -3.14
CA PRO A 121 -16.92 8.58 -2.24
C PRO A 121 -17.73 8.76 -0.95
N GLU A 122 -19.05 8.61 -0.98
CA GLU A 122 -19.89 8.68 0.22
C GLU A 122 -19.60 7.53 1.19
N LEU A 123 -19.36 6.33 0.65
CA LEU A 123 -18.97 5.18 1.46
C LEU A 123 -17.61 5.40 2.11
N VAL A 124 -16.61 5.85 1.35
CA VAL A 124 -15.27 6.17 1.86
C VAL A 124 -15.34 7.21 2.97
N GLN A 125 -16.09 8.30 2.77
CA GLN A 125 -16.29 9.33 3.78
C GLN A 125 -16.97 8.77 5.04
N THR A 126 -17.97 7.93 4.86
CA THR A 126 -18.69 7.31 5.98
C THR A 126 -17.79 6.44 6.82
N VAL A 127 -16.99 5.57 6.19
CA VAL A 127 -16.03 4.69 6.88
C VAL A 127 -14.99 5.54 7.62
N ASN A 128 -14.39 6.50 6.95
CA ASN A 128 -13.41 7.40 7.56
C ASN A 128 -13.98 8.18 8.75
N LYS A 129 -15.22 8.67 8.62
CA LYS A 129 -15.91 9.38 9.72
C LYS A 129 -16.16 8.46 10.93
N ARG A 130 -16.58 7.22 10.69
CA ARG A 130 -16.81 6.25 11.77
C ARG A 130 -15.52 5.93 12.51
N ILE A 131 -14.45 5.59 11.79
CA ILE A 131 -13.14 5.31 12.39
C ILE A 131 -12.67 6.51 13.23
N LYS A 132 -12.79 7.74 12.72
CA LYS A 132 -12.41 8.96 13.45
C LYS A 132 -13.27 9.24 14.67
N SER A 133 -14.51 8.75 14.70
CA SER A 133 -15.42 8.96 15.83
C SER A 133 -15.30 7.90 16.91
N LEU A 134 -14.43 6.91 16.75
CA LEU A 134 -14.19 5.90 17.78
C LEU A 134 -13.46 6.54 18.96
N ASP A 135 -14.10 6.50 20.13
CA ASP A 135 -13.54 6.93 21.40
C ASP A 135 -13.37 5.69 22.29
N ILE A 136 -12.22 5.01 22.09
CA ILE A 136 -11.87 3.77 22.78
C ILE A 136 -10.44 3.83 23.31
N ASP A 137 -10.16 3.11 24.37
CA ASP A 137 -8.82 3.06 24.94
C ASP A 137 -7.86 2.21 24.13
N GLY A 138 -8.35 1.14 23.53
CA GLY A 138 -7.53 0.23 22.73
C GLY A 138 -8.30 -0.47 21.63
N LEU A 139 -7.56 -0.83 20.60
CA LEU A 139 -8.01 -1.67 19.49
C LEU A 139 -6.96 -2.77 19.30
N VAL A 140 -7.34 -4.00 19.57
CA VAL A 140 -6.41 -5.14 19.53
C VAL A 140 -6.65 -6.01 18.29
N ASP A 141 -7.92 -6.15 17.87
CA ASP A 141 -8.30 -7.07 16.80
C ASP A 141 -9.14 -6.37 15.73
N SER A 142 -8.98 -6.80 14.48
CA SER A 142 -9.76 -6.32 13.34
C SER A 142 -11.25 -6.65 13.44
N SER A 143 -11.62 -7.76 14.10
CA SER A 143 -13.01 -8.12 14.35
C SER A 143 -13.71 -7.12 15.27
N GLU A 144 -13.01 -6.57 16.26
CA GLU A 144 -13.50 -5.51 17.13
C GLU A 144 -13.77 -4.23 16.32
N LEU A 145 -12.81 -3.84 15.46
CA LEU A 145 -13.01 -2.68 14.57
C LEU A 145 -14.23 -2.85 13.69
N MET A 146 -14.41 -4.04 13.09
CA MET A 146 -15.58 -4.33 12.25
C MET A 146 -16.89 -4.12 12.99
N GLN A 147 -17.00 -4.61 14.21
CA GLN A 147 -18.20 -4.44 15.05
C GLN A 147 -18.47 -2.96 15.40
N LEU A 148 -17.40 -2.18 15.65
CA LEU A 148 -17.52 -0.77 16.00
C LEU A 148 -17.93 0.12 14.82
N ILE A 149 -17.58 -0.25 13.59
CA ILE A 149 -17.93 0.53 12.40
C ILE A 149 -19.20 0.05 11.70
N GLU A 150 -19.78 -1.08 12.09
CA GLU A 150 -21.00 -1.64 11.51
C GLU A 150 -22.26 -0.93 12.03
N ASP A 151 -23.25 -0.65 11.14
CA ASP A 151 -24.49 0.05 11.49
C ASP A 151 -25.48 -0.82 12.23
N HIS A 152 -25.48 -2.12 11.97
CA HIS A 152 -26.49 -3.05 12.44
C HIS A 152 -25.85 -4.27 13.12
N HIS A 153 -25.73 -4.21 14.42
CA HIS A 153 -25.19 -5.30 15.24
C HIS A 153 -26.08 -6.55 15.28
N LEU A 154 -27.33 -6.45 14.83
CA LEU A 154 -28.32 -7.55 14.84
C LEU A 154 -28.67 -7.99 13.41
N THR A 155 -27.67 -8.22 12.58
CA THR A 155 -27.90 -8.78 11.23
C THR A 155 -27.47 -10.24 11.18
N ILE A 156 -28.29 -11.08 10.54
CA ILE A 156 -27.96 -12.49 10.30
C ILE A 156 -26.91 -12.61 9.18
N PHE A 157 -26.84 -11.61 8.29
CA PHE A 157 -25.90 -11.59 7.17
C PHE A 157 -24.82 -10.55 7.44
N PRO A 158 -23.56 -10.96 7.66
CA PRO A 158 -22.46 -10.03 7.85
C PRO A 158 -22.25 -9.19 6.58
N ARG A 159 -22.14 -7.88 6.75
CA ARG A 159 -21.87 -6.94 5.65
C ARG A 159 -20.38 -6.72 5.43
N LEU A 160 -19.59 -7.03 6.45
CA LEU A 160 -18.13 -6.94 6.44
C LEU A 160 -17.57 -8.35 6.51
N THR A 161 -16.49 -8.59 5.78
CA THR A 161 -15.76 -9.86 5.81
C THR A 161 -14.33 -9.61 6.21
N GLN A 162 -13.78 -10.50 7.02
CA GLN A 162 -12.38 -10.48 7.41
C GLN A 162 -11.59 -11.45 6.55
N THR A 163 -10.39 -11.06 6.13
CA THR A 163 -9.48 -11.92 5.40
C THR A 163 -8.03 -11.58 5.69
N GLU A 164 -7.17 -12.59 5.75
CA GLU A 164 -5.72 -12.44 5.79
C GLU A 164 -5.11 -12.32 4.38
N ARG A 165 -5.91 -12.46 3.34
CA ARG A 165 -5.45 -12.57 1.95
C ARG A 165 -5.64 -11.26 1.19
N PRO A 166 -4.58 -10.73 0.58
CA PRO A 166 -4.67 -9.51 -0.23
C PRO A 166 -5.31 -9.70 -1.61
N ASP A 167 -5.75 -10.90 -1.97
CA ASP A 167 -6.37 -11.23 -3.26
C ASP A 167 -7.90 -11.43 -3.15
N LYS A 168 -8.46 -11.27 -1.97
CA LYS A 168 -9.91 -11.22 -1.73
C LYS A 168 -10.36 -9.79 -1.45
#